data_b5e51bcd794e7d7e49dcd27dc4d43c8e
#
_entry.id   b5e51bcd794e7d7e49dcd27dc4d43c8e
#
_cell.length_a   1.000
_cell.length_b   1.000
_cell.length_c   1.000
_cell.angle_alpha   90.00
_cell.angle_beta   90.00
_cell.angle_gamma   90.00
#
_symmetry.space_group_name_H-M   'P 1'
#
loop_
_entity.id
_entity.type
_entity.pdbx_description
1 polymer ?
#
loop_
_entity_poly.entity_id
_entity_poly.type
_entity_poly.pdbx_seq_one_letter_code
_entity_poly.pdbx_strand_id
1 'polypeptide(L)'
;MPDTSEDLQYSGSNLETSPLPGWTGLRIVGEVDVNNHDQFRRALAPVFASGIIAVHLDVSGLRFIDVAGARELMVLLKSHPHLRLILHNPPESLRRIVTEVWPSVDIEIRIDNPVGGFPAVG
;
A
#
# COMPACT_ATOMS: atom_id res chain seq x y z
N MET A 1 -14.39 -0.65 28.69
CA MET A 1 -14.08 -0.84 28.35
C MET A 1 -13.65 -1.18 28.02
N PRO A 2 -13.59 -1.06 28.04
CA PRO A 2 -13.05 -1.24 27.47
C PRO A 2 -12.54 -1.57 26.97
N ASP A 3 -12.48 -1.34 26.78
CA ASP A 3 -12.01 -1.56 26.15
C ASP A 3 -11.69 -1.82 25.60
N THR A 4 -11.73 -1.56 25.66
CA THR A 4 -11.39 -1.72 25.02
C THR A 4 -11.16 -1.68 24.25
N SER A 5 -11.26 -1.23 24.19
CA SER A 5 -11.07 -1.10 23.48
C SER A 5 -10.64 -0.71 22.99
N GLU A 6 -10.62 -0.19 23.30
CA GLU A 6 -10.17 0.20 22.92
C GLU A 6 -9.47 0.05 22.47
N ASP A 7 -9.41 0.03 22.78
CA ASP A 7 -8.71 -0.09 22.35
C ASP A 7 -8.40 -0.44 21.58
N LEU A 8 -8.42 -0.33 21.49
CA LEU A 8 -8.13 -0.58 20.78
C LEU A 8 -7.93 -0.37 19.95
N GLN A 9 -8.06 0.14 19.88
CA GLN A 9 -7.85 0.37 19.23
C GLN A 9 -7.25 0.76 18.77
N TYR A 10 -7.08 1.24 19.01
CA TYR A 10 -6.35 1.48 18.76
C TYR A 10 -5.77 1.22 18.36
N SER A 11 -5.73 0.91 18.51
CA SER A 11 -4.97 0.89 18.28
C SER A 11 -4.79 1.33 17.47
N GLY A 12 -5.17 1.79 17.95
CA GLY A 12 -4.77 2.83 17.27
C GLY A 12 -4.23 2.75 15.99
N SER A 13 -4.70 2.06 15.27
CA SER A 13 -4.17 2.03 13.97
C SER A 13 -4.68 3.21 13.17
N ASN A 14 -3.76 3.96 12.57
CA ASN A 14 -4.13 5.02 11.66
C ASN A 14 -4.02 4.50 10.23
N LEU A 15 -4.48 3.32 9.99
CA LEU A 15 -4.39 2.73 8.66
C LEU A 15 -5.74 2.20 8.23
N GLU A 16 -6.19 2.65 7.07
CA GLU A 16 -7.40 2.16 6.44
C GLU A 16 -7.08 1.68 5.04
N THR A 17 -7.63 0.55 4.65
CA THR A 17 -7.47 0.06 3.30
C THR A 17 -8.84 -0.29 2.73
N SER A 18 -9.00 -0.09 1.45
CA SER A 18 -10.24 -0.46 0.76
C SER A 18 -9.92 -0.88 -0.66
N PRO A 19 -10.76 -1.72 -1.26
CA PRO A 19 -10.50 -2.13 -2.64
C PRO A 19 -10.71 -0.98 -3.61
N LEU A 20 -10.00 -1.02 -4.73
CA LEU A 20 -10.19 -0.06 -5.80
C LEU A 20 -11.23 -0.64 -6.74
N PRO A 21 -12.39 0.00 -6.87
CA PRO A 21 -13.44 -0.54 -7.73
C PRO A 21 -12.96 -0.63 -9.19
N GLY A 22 -13.14 -1.80 -9.77
CA GLY A 22 -12.74 -2.01 -11.16
C GLY A 22 -11.26 -2.25 -11.40
N TRP A 23 -10.46 -2.28 -10.33
CA TRP A 23 -9.02 -2.46 -10.46
C TRP A 23 -8.54 -3.54 -9.50
N THR A 24 -7.45 -4.20 -9.86
CA THR A 24 -6.79 -5.08 -8.90
C THR A 24 -5.88 -4.21 -8.06
N GLY A 25 -6.28 -3.96 -6.84
CA GLY A 25 -5.50 -3.09 -5.97
C GLY A 25 -6.25 -2.59 -4.76
N LEU A 26 -5.61 -1.70 -4.06
CA LEU A 26 -6.13 -1.13 -2.82
C LEU A 26 -5.89 0.37 -2.77
N ARG A 27 -6.78 1.06 -2.10
CA ARG A 27 -6.54 2.42 -1.63
C ARG A 27 -6.06 2.32 -0.19
N ILE A 28 -4.99 3.02 0.11
CA ILE A 28 -4.36 2.98 1.42
C ILE A 28 -4.32 4.37 1.99
N VAL A 29 -4.88 4.56 3.17
CA VAL A 29 -4.99 5.86 3.81
C VAL A 29 -4.41 5.76 5.20
N GLY A 30 -3.62 6.74 5.59
CA GLY A 30 -3.08 6.83 6.94
C GLY A 30 -1.58 6.71 6.99
N GLU A 31 -1.09 5.88 7.89
CA GLU A 31 0.35 5.72 8.13
C GLU A 31 0.68 4.25 8.32
N VAL A 32 1.86 3.85 7.90
CA VAL A 32 2.33 2.49 8.12
C VAL A 32 3.64 2.56 8.88
N ASP A 33 3.69 1.93 10.03
CA ASP A 33 4.88 1.93 10.88
C ASP A 33 4.97 0.60 11.65
N VAL A 34 5.85 0.52 12.62
CA VAL A 34 6.08 -0.72 13.36
C VAL A 34 4.85 -1.20 14.10
N ASN A 35 3.89 -0.32 14.36
CA ASN A 35 2.71 -0.72 15.12
C ASN A 35 1.64 -1.37 14.27
N ASN A 36 1.65 -1.14 12.98
CA ASN A 36 0.60 -1.65 12.12
C ASN A 36 1.09 -2.29 10.81
N HIS A 37 2.39 -2.54 10.67
CA HIS A 37 2.86 -3.12 9.42
C HIS A 37 2.29 -4.53 9.19
N ASP A 38 1.93 -5.25 10.24
CA ASP A 38 1.27 -6.53 10.07
C ASP A 38 -0.11 -6.38 9.47
N GLN A 39 -0.84 -5.35 9.88
CA GLN A 39 -2.14 -5.05 9.30
C GLN A 39 -1.98 -4.72 7.81
N PHE A 40 -0.96 -3.96 7.48
CA PHE A 40 -0.65 -3.59 6.11
C PHE A 40 -0.37 -4.84 5.28
N ARG A 41 0.47 -5.74 5.79
CA ARG A 41 0.79 -6.98 5.09
C ARG A 41 -0.47 -7.81 4.87
N ARG A 42 -1.31 -7.95 5.88
CA ARG A 42 -2.51 -8.75 5.76
C ARG A 42 -3.51 -8.17 4.76
N ALA A 43 -3.51 -6.85 4.61
CA ALA A 43 -4.37 -6.22 3.61
C ALA A 43 -3.82 -6.42 2.20
N LEU A 44 -2.50 -6.40 2.05
CA LEU A 44 -1.88 -6.54 0.74
C LEU A 44 -1.87 -7.97 0.23
N ALA A 45 -1.64 -8.94 1.10
CA ALA A 45 -1.40 -10.32 0.67
C ALA A 45 -2.46 -10.87 -0.28
N PRO A 46 -3.75 -10.69 -0.02
CA PRO A 46 -4.75 -11.25 -0.94
C PRO A 46 -4.77 -10.57 -2.30
N VAL A 47 -4.24 -9.35 -2.39
CA VAL A 47 -4.24 -8.62 -3.65
C VAL A 47 -3.11 -9.11 -4.55
N PHE A 48 -2.03 -9.60 -3.94
CA PHE A 48 -0.89 -10.14 -4.67
C PHE A 48 -1.12 -11.64 -4.88
N ALA A 49 -2.06 -11.97 -5.72
CA ALA A 49 -2.44 -13.36 -5.91
C ALA A 49 -1.76 -13.96 -7.13
N SER A 50 -1.73 -15.29 -7.18
CA SER A 50 -1.18 -15.99 -8.31
C SER A 50 -1.94 -15.65 -9.58
N GLY A 51 -1.23 -15.41 -10.65
CA GLY A 51 -1.86 -15.06 -11.94
C GLY A 51 -2.12 -13.58 -12.13
N ILE A 52 -1.93 -12.77 -11.09
CA ILE A 52 -2.08 -11.32 -11.22
C ILE A 52 -0.79 -10.77 -11.80
N ILE A 53 -0.90 -9.92 -12.80
CA ILE A 53 0.28 -9.34 -13.46
C ILE A 53 0.51 -7.88 -13.09
N ALA A 54 -0.49 -7.22 -12.56
CA ALA A 54 -0.33 -5.82 -12.14
C ALA A 54 -1.23 -5.53 -10.95
N VAL A 55 -0.69 -4.82 -9.97
CA VAL A 55 -1.43 -4.38 -8.79
C VAL A 55 -1.31 -2.88 -8.70
N HIS A 56 -2.44 -2.22 -8.52
CA HIS A 56 -2.48 -0.78 -8.36
C HIS A 56 -2.68 -0.44 -6.88
N LEU A 57 -1.84 0.44 -6.35
CA LEU A 57 -2.03 0.94 -5.00
C LEU A 57 -2.19 2.45 -5.07
N ASP A 58 -3.35 2.93 -4.64
CA ASP A 58 -3.60 4.35 -4.53
C ASP A 58 -3.11 4.76 -3.15
N VAL A 59 -1.95 5.37 -3.10
CA VAL A 59 -1.32 5.79 -1.87
C VAL A 59 -1.33 7.30 -1.69
N SER A 60 -2.25 7.97 -2.39
CA SER A 60 -2.40 9.41 -2.23
C SER A 60 -2.81 9.81 -0.82
N GLY A 61 -3.48 8.92 -0.10
CA GLY A 61 -3.88 9.18 1.28
C GLY A 61 -2.90 8.63 2.32
N LEU A 62 -1.80 8.03 1.87
CA LEU A 62 -0.79 7.51 2.77
C LEU A 62 0.15 8.66 3.14
N ARG A 63 0.15 9.05 4.39
CA ARG A 63 0.95 10.20 4.82
C ARG A 63 2.39 9.80 5.13
N PHE A 64 2.60 8.57 5.53
CA PHE A 64 3.94 8.13 5.92
C PHE A 64 4.02 6.60 5.87
N ILE A 65 5.18 6.10 5.51
CA ILE A 65 5.49 4.68 5.61
C ILE A 65 6.98 4.59 5.96
N ASP A 66 7.29 3.76 6.95
CA ASP A 66 8.69 3.57 7.31
C ASP A 66 9.28 2.38 6.53
N VAL A 67 10.56 2.13 6.74
CA VAL A 67 11.26 1.07 6.02
C VAL A 67 10.66 -0.31 6.33
N ALA A 68 10.25 -0.53 7.58
CA ALA A 68 9.66 -1.81 7.95
C ALA A 68 8.35 -2.04 7.21
N GLY A 69 7.53 -1.01 7.09
CA GLY A 69 6.29 -1.12 6.33
C GLY A 69 6.54 -1.33 4.85
N ALA A 70 7.49 -0.59 4.30
CA ALA A 70 7.81 -0.74 2.89
C ALA A 70 8.39 -2.12 2.60
N ARG A 71 9.08 -2.72 3.56
CA ARG A 71 9.62 -4.07 3.40
C ARG A 71 8.52 -5.10 3.22
N GLU A 72 7.37 -4.92 3.85
CA GLU A 72 6.25 -5.84 3.65
C GLU A 72 5.84 -5.88 2.18
N LEU A 73 5.86 -4.72 1.55
CA LEU A 73 5.54 -4.62 0.14
C LEU A 73 6.63 -5.31 -0.70
N MET A 74 7.88 -5.09 -0.35
CA MET A 74 8.99 -5.67 -1.08
C MET A 74 8.96 -7.20 -1.02
N VAL A 75 8.64 -7.77 0.14
CA VAL A 75 8.58 -9.21 0.29
C VAL A 75 7.53 -9.80 -0.64
N LEU A 76 6.39 -9.13 -0.75
CA LEU A 76 5.34 -9.59 -1.64
C LEU A 76 5.76 -9.49 -3.11
N LEU A 77 6.43 -8.42 -3.47
CA LEU A 77 6.90 -8.25 -4.85
C LEU A 77 7.93 -9.32 -5.20
N LYS A 78 8.83 -9.63 -4.29
CA LYS A 78 9.84 -10.65 -4.57
C LYS A 78 9.22 -12.04 -4.66
N SER A 79 8.10 -12.25 -4.01
CA SER A 79 7.40 -13.53 -4.09
C SER A 79 6.58 -13.66 -5.38
N HIS A 80 6.44 -12.58 -6.14
CA HIS A 80 5.65 -12.57 -7.36
C HIS A 80 6.45 -11.87 -8.47
N PRO A 81 7.50 -12.53 -8.98
CA PRO A 81 8.47 -11.86 -9.87
C PRO A 81 7.90 -11.36 -11.19
N HIS A 82 6.75 -11.85 -11.61
CA HIS A 82 6.14 -11.39 -12.86
C HIS A 82 5.13 -10.27 -12.64
N LEU A 83 4.92 -9.87 -11.39
CA LEU A 83 3.92 -8.88 -11.09
C LEU A 83 4.55 -7.49 -11.12
N ARG A 84 3.84 -6.54 -11.70
CA ARG A 84 4.24 -5.13 -11.68
C ARG A 84 3.41 -4.41 -10.65
N LEU A 85 4.04 -3.60 -9.83
CA LEU A 85 3.36 -2.75 -8.87
C LEU A 85 3.27 -1.34 -9.43
N ILE A 86 2.09 -0.75 -9.39
CA ILE A 86 1.89 0.62 -9.84
C ILE A 86 1.45 1.43 -8.64
N LEU A 87 2.27 2.39 -8.24
CA LEU A 87 1.98 3.26 -7.10
C LEU A 87 1.43 4.58 -7.62
N HIS A 88 0.24 4.94 -7.19
CA HIS A 88 -0.39 6.18 -7.59
C HIS A 88 -0.22 7.21 -6.48
N ASN A 89 0.46 8.29 -6.78
CA ASN A 89 0.69 9.44 -5.89
C ASN A 89 1.33 9.04 -4.56
N PRO A 90 2.46 8.33 -4.58
CA PRO A 90 3.08 7.91 -3.32
C PRO A 90 3.66 9.09 -2.56
N PRO A 91 3.64 9.01 -1.23
CA PRO A 91 4.29 10.04 -0.43
C PRO A 91 5.80 9.99 -0.65
N GLU A 92 6.47 11.05 -0.33
CA GLU A 92 7.92 11.13 -0.55
C GLU A 92 8.65 10.02 0.20
N SER A 93 8.21 9.67 1.39
CA SER A 93 8.85 8.60 2.15
C SER A 93 8.87 7.29 1.37
N LEU A 94 7.77 6.95 0.71
CA LEU A 94 7.71 5.72 -0.06
C LEU A 94 8.49 5.85 -1.37
N ARG A 95 8.35 6.98 -2.06
CA ARG A 95 9.09 7.18 -3.31
C ARG A 95 10.59 7.06 -3.08
N ARG A 96 11.08 7.66 -1.99
CA ARG A 96 12.49 7.63 -1.69
C ARG A 96 12.96 6.20 -1.42
N ILE A 97 12.19 5.44 -0.68
CA ILE A 97 12.56 4.07 -0.38
C ILE A 97 12.63 3.23 -1.65
N VAL A 98 11.61 3.31 -2.49
CA VAL A 98 11.58 2.45 -3.68
C VAL A 98 12.64 2.85 -4.70
N THR A 99 12.97 4.13 -4.79
CA THR A 99 13.94 4.57 -5.79
C THR A 99 15.38 4.45 -5.31
N GLU A 100 15.62 4.59 -4.02
CA GLU A 100 16.98 4.60 -3.49
C GLU A 100 17.38 3.28 -2.85
N VAL A 101 16.44 2.55 -2.29
CA VAL A 101 16.75 1.32 -1.59
C VAL A 101 16.52 0.11 -2.49
N TRP A 102 15.49 0.15 -3.31
CA TRP A 102 15.11 -1.01 -4.12
C TRP A 102 14.97 -0.69 -5.60
N PRO A 103 16.04 -0.20 -6.23
CA PRO A 103 15.92 0.22 -7.63
C PRO A 103 15.70 -0.93 -8.63
N SER A 104 15.92 -2.17 -8.21
CA SER A 104 15.80 -3.27 -9.14
C SER A 104 14.42 -3.91 -9.22
N VAL A 105 13.46 -3.46 -8.44
CA VAL A 105 12.13 -4.04 -8.50
C VAL A 105 11.27 -3.34 -9.54
N ASP A 106 10.30 -4.06 -10.06
CA ASP A 106 9.43 -3.52 -11.11
C ASP A 106 8.30 -2.72 -10.48
N ILE A 107 8.57 -1.47 -10.19
CA ILE A 107 7.59 -0.56 -9.61
C ILE A 107 7.47 0.64 -10.52
N GLU A 108 6.23 0.94 -10.91
CA GLU A 108 5.94 2.13 -11.70
C GLU A 108 5.31 3.16 -10.76
N ILE A 109 5.78 4.39 -10.83
CA ILE A 109 5.21 5.47 -10.03
C ILE A 109 4.45 6.39 -10.97
N ARG A 110 3.19 6.65 -10.64
CA ARG A 110 2.37 7.58 -11.41
C ARG A 110 1.91 8.71 -10.52
N ILE A 111 2.03 9.92 -11.03
CA ILE A 111 1.52 11.10 -10.35
C ILE A 111 0.27 11.49 -11.10
N ASP A 112 -0.86 11.08 -10.56
CA ASP A 112 -2.14 11.30 -11.20
C ASP A 112 -2.86 12.45 -10.54
N ASN A 113 -3.89 12.97 -11.20
CA ASN A 113 -4.77 13.92 -10.57
C ASN A 113 -5.51 13.20 -9.46
N PRO A 114 -5.32 13.59 -8.24
CA PRO A 114 -5.96 12.88 -7.14
C PRO A 114 -7.45 13.09 -7.09
N VAL A 115 -7.95 14.11 -7.73
CA VAL A 115 -9.35 14.36 -7.70
C VAL A 115 -9.97 13.37 -8.64
N GLY A 116 -10.78 12.59 -8.18
CA GLY A 116 -11.32 11.55 -8.98
C GLY A 116 -10.45 10.34 -8.96
N GLY A 117 -9.24 10.50 -8.49
CA GLY A 117 -8.37 9.38 -8.32
C GLY A 117 -8.20 8.58 -9.58
N PHE A 118 -8.67 7.40 -9.53
CA PHE A 118 -8.57 6.54 -10.68
C PHE A 118 -9.63 6.90 -11.68
N PRO A 119 -9.34 6.71 -12.93
CA PRO A 119 -10.28 6.99 -13.96
C PRO A 119 -11.50 6.16 -13.71
N ALA A 120 -12.53 6.69 -14.15
CA ALA A 120 -13.79 6.18 -13.96
C ALA A 120 -13.74 4.76 -13.99
N VAL A 121 -13.78 4.26 -12.93
CA VAL A 121 -13.77 2.98 -12.88
C VAL A 121 -14.99 2.53 -13.28
N GLY A 122 -15.01 2.55 -13.86
CA GLY A 122 -16.32 2.32 -14.25
C GLY A 122 -16.40 3.38 -14.88
#